data_2051fac1228dd87ca70b95004ab5889f
#
_entry.id   2051fac1228dd87ca70b95004ab5889f
#
_cell.length_a   1.000
_cell.length_b   1.000
_cell.length_c   1.000
_cell.angle_alpha   90.00
_cell.angle_beta   90.00
_cell.angle_gamma   90.00
#
_symmetry.space_group_name_H-M   'P 1'
#
loop_
_entity.id
_entity.type
_entity.pdbx_description
1 polymer ?
#
loop_
_entity_poly.entity_id
_entity_poly.type
_entity_poly.pdbx_seq_one_letter_code
_entity_poly.pdbx_strand_id
1 'polypeptide(L)'
;DKSVDALSIAAPNHWHAPATILGCAAGKHVYVEKPGSHNAHEGELMVTAARKHRRVVQMGNQRRSWPHVREAISRLHDGAIGKVRFARAW
;
A
#
# COMPACT_ATOMS: atom_id res chain seq x y z
N ASP A 1 -2.60 21.03 11.15
CA ASP A 1 -3.14 20.85 12.48
C ASP A 1 -2.18 20.01 13.33
N LYS A 2 -1.81 20.52 14.51
CA LYS A 2 -0.86 19.85 15.41
C LYS A 2 -1.49 18.70 16.21
N SER A 3 -2.82 18.65 16.29
CA SER A 3 -3.55 17.60 17.02
C SER A 3 -3.73 16.30 16.21
N VAL A 4 -3.36 16.28 14.93
CA VAL A 4 -3.45 15.11 14.07
C VAL A 4 -2.08 14.44 13.99
N ASP A 5 -2.00 13.16 14.34
CA ASP A 5 -0.76 12.37 14.30
C ASP A 5 -0.63 11.53 13.03
N ALA A 6 -1.75 11.09 12.47
CA ALA A 6 -1.78 10.23 11.30
C ALA A 6 -2.90 10.62 10.34
N LEU A 7 -2.69 10.32 9.06
CA LEU A 7 -3.64 10.54 7.97
C LEU A 7 -4.08 9.21 7.39
N SER A 8 -5.37 9.08 7.08
CA SER A 8 -5.90 8.01 6.23
C SER A 8 -6.29 8.61 4.89
N ILE A 9 -5.63 8.17 3.82
CA ILE A 9 -5.79 8.73 2.47
C ILE A 9 -6.54 7.74 1.60
N ALA A 10 -7.78 8.08 1.25
CA ALA A 10 -8.64 7.35 0.33
C ALA A 10 -9.11 8.27 -0.82
N ALA A 11 -8.22 9.11 -1.29
CA ALA A 11 -8.42 10.05 -2.39
C ALA A 11 -8.38 9.32 -3.75
N PRO A 12 -8.66 9.99 -4.88
CA PRO A 12 -8.38 9.45 -6.21
C PRO A 12 -6.92 9.02 -6.36
N ASN A 13 -6.67 7.94 -7.13
CA ASN A 13 -5.38 7.26 -7.20
C ASN A 13 -4.17 8.17 -7.43
N HIS A 14 -4.31 9.17 -8.31
CA HIS A 14 -3.23 10.12 -8.63
C HIS A 14 -2.87 11.05 -7.46
N TRP A 15 -3.69 11.13 -6.42
CA TRP A 15 -3.42 11.88 -5.20
C TRP A 15 -2.74 11.06 -4.10
N HIS A 16 -2.65 9.74 -4.23
CA HIS A 16 -2.10 8.89 -3.16
C HIS A 16 -0.65 9.26 -2.85
N ALA A 17 0.22 9.31 -3.84
CA ALA A 17 1.62 9.65 -3.63
C ALA A 17 1.83 11.12 -3.22
N PRO A 18 1.28 12.13 -3.93
CA PRO A 18 1.42 13.53 -3.52
C PRO A 18 0.95 13.78 -2.08
N ALA A 19 -0.23 13.28 -1.71
CA ALA A 19 -0.77 13.47 -0.36
C ALA A 19 0.06 12.75 0.71
N THR A 20 0.60 11.57 0.42
CA THR A 20 1.51 10.85 1.32
C THR A 20 2.80 11.63 1.56
N ILE A 21 3.42 12.15 0.50
CA ILE A 21 4.65 12.93 0.58
C ILE A 21 4.43 14.20 1.41
N LEU A 22 3.34 14.92 1.15
CA LEU A 22 2.96 16.12 1.90
C LEU A 22 2.63 15.79 3.37
N GLY A 23 1.95 14.67 3.63
CA GLY A 23 1.66 14.18 4.97
C GLY A 23 2.94 13.90 5.75
N CYS A 24 3.90 13.20 5.15
CA CYS A 24 5.21 12.94 5.75
C CYS A 24 5.97 14.24 6.03
N ALA A 25 5.98 15.19 5.08
CA ALA A 25 6.62 16.48 5.24
C ALA A 25 5.97 17.32 6.36
N ALA A 26 4.65 17.18 6.55
CA ALA A 26 3.92 17.78 7.66
C ALA A 26 4.10 17.04 8.99
N GLY A 27 4.96 16.02 9.05
CA GLY A 27 5.27 15.25 10.26
C GLY A 27 4.22 14.23 10.65
N LYS A 28 3.34 13.79 9.72
CA LYS A 28 2.26 12.84 9.98
C LYS A 28 2.65 11.43 9.54
N HIS A 29 2.16 10.42 10.25
CA HIS A 29 2.11 9.06 9.76
C HIS A 29 1.01 8.93 8.70
N VAL A 30 1.12 7.95 7.80
CA VAL A 30 0.16 7.84 6.69
C VAL A 30 -0.27 6.39 6.48
N TYR A 31 -1.57 6.18 6.43
CA TYR A 31 -2.17 5.02 5.80
C TYR A 31 -2.77 5.47 4.46
N VAL A 32 -2.33 4.88 3.36
CA VAL A 32 -2.81 5.23 2.02
C VAL A 32 -3.44 4.03 1.33
N GLU A 33 -4.58 4.22 0.69
CA GLU A 33 -5.27 3.16 -0.05
C GLU A 33 -4.49 2.70 -1.29
N LYS A 34 -4.81 1.52 -1.76
CA LYS A 34 -4.26 0.97 -3.02
C LYS A 34 -4.89 1.70 -4.24
N PRO A 35 -4.18 1.84 -5.34
CA PRO A 35 -2.75 1.64 -5.50
C PRO A 35 -1.95 2.74 -4.78
N GLY A 36 -0.81 2.39 -4.20
CA GLY A 36 -0.02 3.33 -3.38
C GLY A 36 0.50 4.53 -4.17
N SER A 37 0.79 4.34 -5.45
CA SER A 37 1.27 5.39 -6.35
C SER A 37 0.72 5.20 -7.76
N HIS A 38 0.78 6.23 -8.58
CA HIS A 38 0.34 6.20 -9.97
C HIS A 38 1.39 5.61 -10.92
N ASN A 39 2.66 5.69 -10.53
CA ASN A 39 3.81 5.13 -11.25
C ASN A 39 4.94 4.76 -10.28
N ALA A 40 5.96 4.05 -10.77
CA ALA A 40 7.07 3.58 -9.95
C ALA A 40 7.87 4.74 -9.31
N HIS A 41 8.12 5.80 -10.06
CA HIS A 41 8.88 6.96 -9.57
C HIS A 41 8.19 7.64 -8.37
N GLU A 42 6.89 7.81 -8.43
CA GLU A 42 6.13 8.33 -7.27
C GLU A 42 6.26 7.42 -6.04
N GLY A 43 6.27 6.11 -6.24
CA GLY A 43 6.51 5.14 -5.16
C GLY A 43 7.88 5.34 -4.50
N GLU A 44 8.92 5.57 -5.28
CA GLU A 44 10.27 5.87 -4.78
C GLU A 44 10.30 7.19 -3.98
N LEU A 45 9.60 8.23 -4.47
CA LEU A 45 9.48 9.51 -3.77
C LEU A 45 8.75 9.36 -2.43
N MET A 46 7.71 8.52 -2.36
CA MET A 46 7.01 8.22 -1.10
C MET A 46 7.94 7.56 -0.07
N VAL A 47 8.70 6.55 -0.49
CA VAL A 47 9.69 5.87 0.37
C VAL A 47 10.75 6.86 0.87
N THR A 48 11.24 7.70 -0.04
CA THR A 48 12.22 8.75 0.29
C THR A 48 11.67 9.74 1.30
N ALA A 49 10.45 10.22 1.10
CA ALA A 49 9.78 11.14 2.01
C ALA A 49 9.56 10.51 3.40
N ALA A 50 9.07 9.26 3.44
CA ALA A 50 8.85 8.54 4.69
C ALA A 50 10.14 8.43 5.51
N ARG A 51 11.24 8.04 4.87
CA ARG A 51 12.57 7.92 5.50
C ARG A 51 13.11 9.27 5.95
N LYS A 52 13.10 10.27 5.06
CA LYS A 52 13.57 11.63 5.34
C LYS A 52 12.89 12.24 6.55
N HIS A 53 11.58 12.11 6.65
CA HIS A 53 10.79 12.69 7.72
C HIS A 53 10.57 11.75 8.91
N ARG A 54 11.14 10.52 8.88
CA ARG A 54 10.98 9.49 9.91
C ARG A 54 9.52 9.21 10.23
N ARG A 55 8.70 9.05 9.18
CA ARG A 55 7.27 8.73 9.33
C ARG A 55 6.99 7.30 8.89
N VAL A 56 6.01 6.69 9.51
CA VAL A 56 5.51 5.38 9.10
C VAL A 56 4.48 5.59 8.00
N VAL A 57 4.64 4.88 6.90
CA VAL A 57 3.69 4.84 5.79
C VAL A 57 3.29 3.40 5.52
N GLN A 58 1.99 3.15 5.53
CA GLN A 58 1.39 1.84 5.25
C GLN A 58 0.45 1.96 4.05
N MET A 59 0.69 1.16 3.02
CA MET A 59 -0.29 1.01 1.93
C MET A 59 -1.33 -0.06 2.28
N GLY A 60 -2.59 0.24 2.02
CA GLY A 60 -3.71 -0.68 2.18
C GLY A 60 -3.66 -1.81 1.14
N ASN A 61 -3.59 -3.04 1.61
CA ASN A 61 -3.70 -4.24 0.78
C ASN A 61 -4.50 -5.32 1.52
N GLN A 62 -5.61 -4.91 2.08
CA GLN A 62 -6.46 -5.65 3.01
C GLN A 62 -6.91 -7.02 2.50
N ARG A 63 -7.06 -7.22 1.19
CA ARG A 63 -7.44 -8.52 0.61
C ARG A 63 -6.42 -9.61 0.91
N ARG A 64 -5.15 -9.28 1.10
CA ARG A 64 -4.12 -10.24 1.50
C ARG A 64 -4.35 -10.84 2.88
N SER A 65 -5.11 -10.16 3.73
CA SER A 65 -5.46 -10.62 5.09
C SER A 65 -6.78 -11.37 5.16
N TRP A 66 -7.56 -11.44 4.08
CA TRP A 66 -8.84 -12.14 4.07
C TRP A 66 -8.65 -13.64 4.28
N PRO A 67 -9.39 -14.27 5.21
CA PRO A 67 -9.26 -15.70 5.48
C PRO A 67 -9.39 -16.57 4.22
N HIS A 68 -10.40 -16.29 3.39
CA HIS A 68 -10.62 -17.04 2.16
C HIS A 68 -9.47 -16.91 1.14
N VAL A 69 -8.87 -15.72 1.03
CA VAL A 69 -7.71 -15.51 0.14
C VAL A 69 -6.51 -16.28 0.67
N ARG A 70 -6.26 -16.22 1.98
CA ARG A 70 -5.18 -16.96 2.63
C ARG A 70 -5.34 -18.46 2.47
N GLU A 71 -6.57 -18.98 2.68
CA GLU A 71 -6.88 -20.40 2.47
C GLU A 71 -6.67 -20.81 1.01
N ALA A 72 -7.18 -20.02 0.05
CA ALA A 72 -6.99 -20.31 -1.36
C ALA A 72 -5.50 -20.37 -1.76
N ILE A 73 -4.69 -19.42 -1.28
CA ILE A 73 -3.24 -19.41 -1.52
C ILE A 73 -2.57 -20.64 -0.87
N SER A 74 -2.96 -21.01 0.36
CA SER A 74 -2.44 -22.23 1.00
C SER A 74 -2.73 -23.46 0.14
N ARG A 75 -3.98 -23.66 -0.30
CA ARG A 75 -4.36 -24.78 -1.18
C ARG A 75 -3.59 -24.81 -2.50
N LEU A 76 -3.30 -23.64 -3.08
CA LEU A 76 -2.44 -23.54 -4.27
C LEU A 76 -1.01 -24.02 -4.00
N HIS A 77 -0.43 -23.62 -2.86
CA HIS A 77 0.90 -24.07 -2.44
C HIS A 77 0.92 -25.58 -2.16
N ASP A 78 -0.16 -26.11 -1.61
CA ASP A 78 -0.35 -27.55 -1.34
C ASP A 78 -0.63 -28.37 -2.63
N GLY A 79 -0.65 -27.73 -3.79
CA GLY A 79 -0.77 -28.38 -5.07
C GLY A 79 -2.19 -28.71 -5.52
N ALA A 80 -3.24 -28.08 -4.95
CA ALA A 80 -4.64 -28.36 -5.28
C ALA A 80 -4.97 -28.30 -6.78
N ILE A 81 -4.24 -27.50 -7.56
CA ILE A 81 -4.35 -27.41 -9.03
C ILE A 81 -3.06 -27.87 -9.73
N GLY A 82 -2.19 -28.60 -9.02
CA GLY A 82 -0.88 -28.96 -9.50
C GLY A 82 0.09 -27.78 -9.57
N LYS A 83 1.14 -27.90 -10.37
CA LYS A 83 2.15 -26.85 -10.51
C LYS A 83 1.58 -25.63 -11.23
N VAL A 84 1.48 -24.51 -10.53
CA VAL A 84 1.09 -23.22 -11.14
C VAL A 84 2.16 -22.80 -12.15
N ARG A 85 1.79 -22.66 -13.40
CA ARG A 85 2.70 -22.24 -14.49
C ARG A 85 2.39 -20.85 -15.03
N PHE A 86 1.16 -20.39 -14.81
CA PHE A 86 0.69 -19.13 -15.34
C PHE A 86 -0.38 -18.52 -14.43
N ALA A 87 -0.36 -17.20 -14.25
CA ALA A 87 -1.41 -16.45 -13.58
C ALA A 87 -1.79 -15.24 -14.45
N ARG A 88 -3.06 -14.91 -14.52
CA ARG A 88 -3.58 -13.76 -15.25
C ARG A 88 -4.48 -12.93 -14.36
N ALA A 89 -4.30 -11.60 -14.42
CA ALA A 89 -5.15 -10.62 -13.78
C ALA A 89 -5.56 -9.54 -14.78
N TRP A 90 -6.72 -8.90 -14.58
CA TRP A 90 -7.25 -7.77 -15.35
C TRP A 90 -7.98 -6.78 -14.43
#